data_52ec1ec50e7329137896f3da4445008c
#
_entry.id   52ec1ec50e7329137896f3da4445008c
#
_cell.length_a   1.000
_cell.length_b   1.000
_cell.length_c   1.000
_cell.angle_alpha   90.00
_cell.angle_beta   90.00
_cell.angle_gamma   90.00
#
_symmetry.space_group_name_H-M   'P 1'
#
loop_
_entity.id
_entity.type
_entity.pdbx_description
1 polymer ?
#
loop_
_entity_poly.entity_id
_entity_poly.type
_entity_poly.pdbx_seq_one_letter_code
_entity_poly.pdbx_strand_id
1 'polypeptide(L)'
;MITTTRLALVAALALGTTAACGPGSSGMDGDDGGGGGSEQPPNRPLDATGTYTVHSTFDLATNMPGTAGTVVNTIIDATDGGDDPTRWLVDQILDQLPPGTPRTLLEGAEALGVGALNVELKKLAPDFLSTLIQVGQDFGDLAKHVGLDETFTLTQGSAAGSYTAAHSVVGLHYQLGNQNGDLLFANYQLSDVVVGSVAVTMDATGQLTIAAHDLPISYGRLLKIGLDAAIIPMIDSSAHGLGDLFHRVLDCKAVAQKIADAIHFSSAAGTLESACSAALDAAATLVYTQIAAIDSTALRFSINGSARAVDRNNDRQIDQIQTGTWAGTLAYGATPTPLLPATFSGERQ
;
A
#
# COMPACT_ATOMS: atom_id res chain seq x y z
N MET A 1 -38.12 -0.73 -10.11
CA MET A 1 -38.50 0.67 -9.99
C MET A 1 -38.09 1.12 -8.60
N ILE A 2 -36.86 1.55 -8.40
CA ILE A 2 -36.36 2.07 -7.13
C ILE A 2 -35.60 3.36 -7.47
N THR A 3 -36.11 4.43 -6.94
CA THR A 3 -35.77 5.83 -7.18
C THR A 3 -34.48 6.17 -6.39
N THR A 4 -33.43 6.53 -7.10
CA THR A 4 -32.19 7.05 -6.51
C THR A 4 -32.35 8.54 -6.23
N THR A 5 -32.38 8.91 -4.96
CA THR A 5 -32.36 10.31 -4.50
C THR A 5 -30.90 10.77 -4.41
N ARG A 6 -30.52 11.68 -5.29
CA ARG A 6 -29.21 12.39 -5.22
C ARG A 6 -29.37 13.56 -4.25
N LEU A 7 -28.59 13.55 -3.18
CA LEU A 7 -28.40 14.73 -2.31
C LEU A 7 -27.27 15.58 -2.90
N ALA A 8 -27.61 16.77 -3.36
CA ALA A 8 -26.66 17.78 -3.76
C ALA A 8 -26.33 18.66 -2.54
N LEU A 9 -25.08 18.65 -2.11
CA LEU A 9 -24.56 19.57 -1.08
C LEU A 9 -24.01 20.82 -1.77
N VAL A 10 -24.68 21.95 -1.56
CA VAL A 10 -24.26 23.26 -2.03
C VAL A 10 -23.36 23.87 -0.94
N ALA A 11 -22.09 24.08 -1.28
CA ALA A 11 -21.15 24.84 -0.44
C ALA A 11 -21.28 26.33 -0.80
N ALA A 12 -21.68 27.14 0.17
CA ALA A 12 -21.75 28.58 0.07
C ALA A 12 -20.38 29.19 0.40
N LEU A 13 -19.78 29.86 -0.59
CA LEU A 13 -18.62 30.74 -0.40
C LEU A 13 -19.13 32.08 0.21
N ALA A 14 -18.65 32.42 1.39
CA ALA A 14 -18.77 33.75 1.95
C ALA A 14 -17.49 34.56 1.70
N LEU A 15 -17.56 35.46 0.74
CA LEU A 15 -16.55 36.51 0.53
C LEU A 15 -16.82 37.64 1.55
N GLY A 16 -15.88 37.83 2.47
CA GLY A 16 -15.85 39.00 3.38
C GLY A 16 -14.73 39.95 2.97
N THR A 17 -15.07 41.00 2.24
CA THR A 17 -14.21 42.18 2.01
C THR A 17 -14.46 43.19 3.08
N THR A 18 -13.43 43.59 3.86
CA THR A 18 -13.44 44.85 4.59
C THR A 18 -12.16 45.61 4.30
N ALA A 19 -12.30 46.61 3.44
CA ALA A 19 -11.34 47.70 3.33
C ALA A 19 -11.69 48.76 4.40
N ALA A 20 -10.72 49.20 5.15
CA ALA A 20 -10.79 50.42 5.90
C ALA A 20 -9.44 51.13 5.81
N CYS A 21 -9.40 52.13 4.93
CA CYS A 21 -8.42 53.22 4.99
C CYS A 21 -8.87 54.24 6.02
N GLY A 22 -7.98 54.68 6.90
CA GLY A 22 -8.12 55.84 7.71
C GLY A 22 -6.77 56.56 7.82
N PRO A 23 -6.69 57.85 7.48
CA PRO A 23 -5.44 58.60 7.56
C PRO A 23 -5.33 59.40 8.86
N GLY A 24 -4.11 59.53 9.32
CA GLY A 24 -3.66 60.73 10.08
C GLY A 24 -3.52 60.59 11.56
N SER A 25 -2.34 60.72 12.06
CA SER A 25 -1.81 61.97 12.67
C SER A 25 -0.45 61.70 13.30
N SER A 26 0.42 62.64 13.02
CA SER A 26 1.72 62.84 13.63
C SER A 26 1.60 63.12 15.16
N GLY A 27 2.42 62.41 15.92
CA GLY A 27 2.66 62.71 17.35
C GLY A 27 4.04 62.16 17.71
N MET A 28 4.95 63.06 17.98
CA MET A 28 6.29 62.85 18.52
C MET A 28 6.23 62.39 19.97
N ASP A 29 7.34 61.77 20.37
CA ASP A 29 7.93 61.61 21.70
C ASP A 29 7.46 60.44 22.57
N GLY A 30 8.42 59.63 22.98
CA GLY A 30 8.31 58.74 24.13
C GLY A 30 9.17 57.49 24.01
N ASP A 31 10.32 57.65 24.53
CA ASP A 31 11.38 56.71 24.90
C ASP A 31 10.90 55.43 25.64
N ASP A 32 11.68 54.37 25.52
CA ASP A 32 11.76 53.18 26.38
C ASP A 32 10.75 52.04 26.22
N GLY A 33 11.26 50.92 25.79
CA GLY A 33 10.59 49.62 25.99
C GLY A 33 11.13 48.54 25.08
N GLY A 34 12.27 47.94 25.41
CA GLY A 34 12.88 46.80 24.71
C GLY A 34 11.94 45.64 24.46
N GLY A 35 11.40 45.56 23.29
CA GLY A 35 10.82 44.40 22.71
C GLY A 35 11.85 43.80 21.75
N GLY A 36 12.68 42.87 22.22
CA GLY A 36 13.61 42.14 21.39
C GLY A 36 12.86 41.21 20.43
N GLY A 37 12.19 41.80 19.45
CA GLY A 37 11.93 41.09 18.18
C GLY A 37 13.27 40.92 17.54
N SER A 38 13.79 39.69 17.52
CA SER A 38 14.96 39.37 16.73
C SER A 38 14.59 39.58 15.27
N GLU A 39 14.83 40.80 14.76
CA GLU A 39 14.85 41.05 13.32
C GLU A 39 15.96 40.18 12.76
N GLN A 40 15.55 39.06 12.23
CA GLN A 40 16.45 38.12 11.56
C GLN A 40 17.03 38.86 10.35
N PRO A 41 18.35 38.93 10.21
CA PRO A 41 18.97 39.73 9.17
C PRO A 41 18.43 39.29 7.80
N PRO A 42 18.03 40.24 6.93
CA PRO A 42 17.35 39.96 5.66
C PRO A 42 18.14 39.13 4.63
N ASN A 43 19.39 38.75 4.95
CA ASN A 43 20.30 38.00 4.08
C ASN A 43 20.72 36.63 4.61
N ARG A 44 20.04 36.09 5.64
CA ARG A 44 20.36 34.71 6.04
C ARG A 44 19.87 33.75 4.94
N PRO A 45 20.70 32.82 4.44
CA PRO A 45 20.25 31.81 3.49
C PRO A 45 19.17 30.91 4.11
N LEU A 46 18.35 30.30 3.28
CA LEU A 46 17.41 29.28 3.71
C LEU A 46 18.17 28.12 4.36
N ASP A 47 17.61 27.57 5.42
CA ASP A 47 18.17 26.47 6.19
C ASP A 47 17.22 25.27 6.21
N ALA A 48 17.63 24.15 5.63
CA ALA A 48 16.85 22.93 5.59
C ALA A 48 17.28 21.91 6.69
N THR A 49 18.14 22.31 7.64
CA THR A 49 18.52 21.39 8.74
C THR A 49 17.30 21.02 9.58
N GLY A 50 17.20 19.76 9.96
CA GLY A 50 16.10 19.23 10.77
C GLY A 50 15.66 17.85 10.35
N THR A 51 14.67 17.32 11.06
CA THR A 51 14.03 16.06 10.72
C THR A 51 12.68 16.32 10.11
N TYR A 52 12.40 15.65 9.00
CA TYR A 52 11.14 15.73 8.28
C TYR A 52 10.47 14.36 8.28
N THR A 53 9.16 14.33 8.56
CA THR A 53 8.33 13.18 8.23
C THR A 53 7.99 13.28 6.75
N VAL A 54 8.30 12.24 6.00
CA VAL A 54 8.14 12.21 4.54
C VAL A 54 7.22 11.07 4.16
N HIS A 55 6.32 11.33 3.23
CA HIS A 55 5.43 10.33 2.64
C HIS A 55 5.75 10.23 1.15
N SER A 56 6.13 9.04 0.72
CA SER A 56 6.40 8.72 -0.68
C SER A 56 5.36 7.76 -1.23
N THR A 57 5.07 7.86 -2.52
CA THR A 57 4.17 6.93 -3.22
C THR A 57 4.86 6.38 -4.47
N PHE A 58 4.85 5.05 -4.61
CA PHE A 58 5.50 4.31 -5.68
C PHE A 58 4.52 3.36 -6.36
N ASP A 59 4.59 3.25 -7.69
CA ASP A 59 3.99 2.13 -8.42
C ASP A 59 5.01 1.00 -8.52
N LEU A 60 4.78 -0.06 -7.75
CA LEU A 60 5.67 -1.22 -7.69
C LEU A 60 5.07 -2.45 -8.41
N ALA A 61 3.86 -2.35 -8.97
CA ALA A 61 3.25 -3.45 -9.70
C ALA A 61 3.54 -3.39 -11.20
N THR A 62 3.38 -2.22 -11.83
CA THR A 62 3.33 -2.09 -13.30
C THR A 62 4.66 -2.49 -13.97
N ASN A 63 5.81 -2.16 -13.39
CA ASN A 63 7.13 -2.46 -13.97
C ASN A 63 8.01 -3.31 -13.04
N MET A 64 7.40 -4.06 -12.12
CA MET A 64 8.14 -4.90 -11.19
C MET A 64 8.96 -5.95 -11.96
N PRO A 65 10.29 -5.97 -11.78
CA PRO A 65 11.15 -6.90 -12.52
C PRO A 65 11.11 -8.33 -11.95
N GLY A 66 11.41 -9.30 -12.82
CA GLY A 66 11.69 -10.68 -12.45
C GLY A 66 10.54 -11.42 -11.78
N THR A 67 10.87 -12.33 -10.87
CA THR A 67 9.90 -13.19 -10.17
C THR A 67 8.92 -12.38 -9.31
N ALA A 68 9.37 -11.26 -8.75
CA ALA A 68 8.49 -10.39 -7.95
C ALA A 68 7.32 -9.86 -8.78
N GLY A 69 7.58 -9.37 -10.00
CA GLY A 69 6.54 -8.93 -10.92
C GLY A 69 5.60 -10.06 -11.32
N THR A 70 6.16 -11.24 -11.60
CA THR A 70 5.33 -12.42 -11.92
C THR A 70 4.39 -12.78 -10.78
N VAL A 71 4.86 -12.81 -9.53
CA VAL A 71 4.04 -13.14 -8.36
C VAL A 71 2.93 -12.11 -8.16
N VAL A 72 3.27 -10.83 -8.17
CA VAL A 72 2.29 -9.74 -7.97
C VAL A 72 1.22 -9.78 -9.06
N ASN A 73 1.61 -9.88 -10.33
CA ASN A 73 0.67 -9.96 -11.44
C ASN A 73 -0.17 -11.24 -11.40
N THR A 74 0.40 -12.39 -11.01
CA THR A 74 -0.37 -13.63 -10.86
C THR A 74 -1.47 -13.49 -9.81
N ILE A 75 -1.20 -12.83 -8.67
CA ILE A 75 -2.21 -12.59 -7.63
C ILE A 75 -3.29 -11.63 -8.16
N ILE A 76 -2.92 -10.57 -8.85
CA ILE A 76 -3.84 -9.61 -9.46
C ILE A 76 -4.70 -10.31 -10.53
N ASP A 77 -4.09 -11.04 -11.46
CA ASP A 77 -4.77 -11.71 -12.57
C ASP A 77 -5.72 -12.82 -12.08
N ALA A 78 -5.34 -13.56 -11.03
CA ALA A 78 -6.19 -14.61 -10.43
C ALA A 78 -7.50 -14.05 -9.85
N THR A 79 -7.52 -12.75 -9.54
CA THR A 79 -8.66 -12.08 -8.90
C THR A 79 -9.41 -11.13 -9.84
N ASP A 80 -8.81 -10.74 -10.96
CA ASP A 80 -9.35 -9.76 -11.93
C ASP A 80 -10.40 -10.36 -12.90
N GLY A 81 -11.02 -11.50 -12.51
CA GLY A 81 -12.11 -12.11 -13.27
C GLY A 81 -11.67 -13.04 -14.39
N GLY A 82 -10.44 -13.52 -14.33
CA GLY A 82 -9.98 -14.66 -15.15
C GLY A 82 -10.85 -15.88 -14.91
N ASP A 83 -10.90 -16.76 -15.90
CA ASP A 83 -11.75 -17.93 -16.07
C ASP A 83 -12.14 -18.67 -14.77
N ASP A 84 -13.31 -18.30 -14.20
CA ASP A 84 -14.05 -19.06 -13.21
C ASP A 84 -13.30 -19.41 -11.89
N PRO A 85 -13.25 -18.49 -10.90
CA PRO A 85 -12.65 -18.77 -9.58
C PRO A 85 -13.30 -19.94 -8.84
N THR A 86 -14.53 -20.34 -9.22
CA THR A 86 -15.19 -21.54 -8.72
C THR A 86 -14.52 -22.81 -9.22
N ARG A 87 -14.05 -22.81 -10.45
CA ARG A 87 -13.28 -23.93 -11.02
C ARG A 87 -11.97 -24.11 -10.26
N TRP A 88 -11.24 -23.03 -10.04
CA TRP A 88 -10.03 -23.06 -9.23
C TRP A 88 -10.27 -23.68 -7.83
N LEU A 89 -11.37 -23.31 -7.14
CA LEU A 89 -11.71 -23.91 -5.85
C LEU A 89 -11.98 -25.41 -5.95
N VAL A 90 -12.69 -25.85 -6.99
CA VAL A 90 -12.96 -27.29 -7.23
C VAL A 90 -11.65 -28.04 -7.47
N ASP A 91 -10.76 -27.49 -8.28
CA ASP A 91 -9.44 -28.08 -8.53
C ASP A 91 -8.62 -28.21 -7.25
N GLN A 92 -8.64 -27.17 -6.37
CA GLN A 92 -7.99 -27.23 -5.07
C GLN A 92 -8.59 -28.30 -4.14
N ILE A 93 -9.92 -28.48 -4.14
CA ILE A 93 -10.59 -29.54 -3.38
C ILE A 93 -10.18 -30.90 -3.91
N LEU A 94 -10.14 -31.09 -5.23
CA LEU A 94 -9.69 -32.32 -5.89
C LEU A 94 -8.26 -32.69 -5.49
N ASP A 95 -7.37 -31.71 -5.44
CA ASP A 95 -5.96 -31.92 -5.06
C ASP A 95 -5.81 -32.38 -3.61
N GLN A 96 -6.71 -31.96 -2.71
CA GLN A 96 -6.71 -32.36 -1.31
C GLN A 96 -7.43 -33.70 -1.04
N LEU A 97 -8.21 -34.22 -2.01
CA LEU A 97 -8.88 -35.50 -1.86
C LEU A 97 -7.89 -36.66 -1.97
N PRO A 98 -7.91 -37.61 -1.01
CA PRO A 98 -7.15 -38.83 -1.12
C PRO A 98 -7.62 -39.64 -2.35
N PRO A 99 -6.74 -40.46 -2.95
CA PRO A 99 -7.12 -41.40 -4.02
C PRO A 99 -8.27 -42.28 -3.55
N GLY A 100 -9.32 -42.42 -4.36
CA GLY A 100 -10.47 -43.28 -4.04
C GLY A 100 -11.76 -42.81 -4.69
N THR A 101 -12.86 -43.47 -4.29
CA THR A 101 -14.19 -43.26 -4.87
C THR A 101 -14.66 -41.80 -4.90
N PRO A 102 -14.53 -40.99 -3.82
CA PRO A 102 -14.97 -39.60 -3.85
C PRO A 102 -14.25 -38.76 -4.91
N ARG A 103 -12.90 -38.94 -5.03
CA ARG A 103 -12.08 -38.23 -6.01
C ARG A 103 -12.48 -38.65 -7.43
N THR A 104 -12.58 -39.94 -7.73
CA THR A 104 -12.94 -40.45 -9.06
C THR A 104 -14.33 -39.99 -9.48
N LEU A 105 -15.30 -39.94 -8.54
CA LEU A 105 -16.63 -39.45 -8.81
C LEU A 105 -16.65 -37.96 -9.12
N LEU A 106 -15.87 -37.18 -8.39
CA LEU A 106 -15.78 -35.74 -8.60
C LEU A 106 -15.07 -35.41 -9.93
N GLU A 107 -13.96 -36.12 -10.24
CA GLU A 107 -13.27 -36.03 -11.54
C GLU A 107 -14.21 -36.41 -12.71
N GLY A 108 -15.05 -37.45 -12.52
CA GLY A 108 -16.06 -37.82 -13.48
C GLY A 108 -17.20 -36.84 -13.64
N ALA A 109 -17.61 -36.20 -12.52
CA ALA A 109 -18.61 -35.14 -12.52
C ALA A 109 -18.08 -33.84 -13.14
N GLU A 110 -16.79 -33.55 -12.98
CA GLU A 110 -16.12 -32.43 -13.63
C GLU A 110 -16.27 -32.52 -15.16
N ALA A 111 -16.02 -33.69 -15.73
CA ALA A 111 -16.14 -33.91 -17.18
C ALA A 111 -17.58 -33.77 -17.72
N LEU A 112 -18.59 -34.00 -16.86
CA LEU A 112 -20.02 -34.04 -17.26
C LEU A 112 -20.83 -32.83 -16.79
N GLY A 113 -20.36 -32.04 -15.83
CA GLY A 113 -21.22 -31.07 -15.16
C GLY A 113 -20.54 -29.88 -14.49
N VAL A 114 -19.29 -29.53 -14.82
CA VAL A 114 -18.58 -28.37 -14.21
C VAL A 114 -19.43 -27.11 -14.29
N GLY A 115 -20.15 -26.88 -15.40
CA GLY A 115 -21.03 -25.75 -15.55
C GLY A 115 -22.21 -25.74 -14.54
N ALA A 116 -22.77 -26.90 -14.21
CA ALA A 116 -23.87 -27.00 -13.23
C ALA A 116 -23.34 -26.85 -11.80
N LEU A 117 -22.19 -27.45 -11.48
CA LEU A 117 -21.54 -27.33 -10.18
C LEU A 117 -21.08 -25.88 -9.93
N ASN A 118 -20.55 -25.22 -10.96
CA ASN A 118 -20.18 -23.80 -10.91
C ASN A 118 -21.39 -22.89 -10.63
N VAL A 119 -22.55 -23.16 -11.26
CA VAL A 119 -23.77 -22.40 -11.01
C VAL A 119 -24.25 -22.58 -9.56
N GLU A 120 -24.19 -23.80 -9.02
CA GLU A 120 -24.58 -24.06 -7.63
C GLU A 120 -23.56 -23.47 -6.64
N LEU A 121 -22.27 -23.58 -6.88
CA LEU A 121 -21.24 -22.95 -6.03
C LEU A 121 -21.35 -21.42 -6.03
N LYS A 122 -21.63 -20.79 -7.19
CA LYS A 122 -21.91 -19.35 -7.26
C LYS A 122 -23.14 -18.92 -6.45
N LYS A 123 -24.14 -19.79 -6.33
CA LYS A 123 -25.30 -19.53 -5.48
C LYS A 123 -25.02 -19.74 -3.99
N LEU A 124 -24.16 -20.72 -3.66
CA LEU A 124 -23.83 -21.08 -2.28
C LEU A 124 -22.77 -20.16 -1.66
N ALA A 125 -21.87 -19.65 -2.48
CA ALA A 125 -20.74 -18.87 -2.02
C ALA A 125 -20.59 -17.53 -2.77
N PRO A 126 -21.66 -16.74 -2.95
CA PRO A 126 -21.55 -15.44 -3.62
C PRO A 126 -20.60 -14.51 -2.85
N ASP A 127 -20.61 -14.59 -1.51
CA ASP A 127 -19.76 -13.78 -0.65
C ASP A 127 -18.28 -14.18 -0.77
N PHE A 128 -17.98 -15.48 -0.94
CA PHE A 128 -16.60 -15.95 -1.17
C PHE A 128 -16.01 -15.36 -2.44
N LEU A 129 -16.74 -15.42 -3.55
CA LEU A 129 -16.26 -14.89 -4.83
C LEU A 129 -16.06 -13.37 -4.77
N SER A 130 -17.02 -12.64 -4.21
CA SER A 130 -16.90 -11.19 -4.05
C SER A 130 -15.73 -10.82 -3.14
N THR A 131 -15.51 -11.57 -2.06
CA THR A 131 -14.38 -11.39 -1.16
C THR A 131 -13.06 -11.66 -1.87
N LEU A 132 -12.95 -12.76 -2.63
CA LEU A 132 -11.73 -13.09 -3.37
C LEU A 132 -11.37 -11.99 -4.38
N ILE A 133 -12.35 -11.52 -5.15
CA ILE A 133 -12.18 -10.41 -6.10
C ILE A 133 -11.75 -9.14 -5.36
N GLN A 134 -12.40 -8.81 -4.24
CA GLN A 134 -12.05 -7.63 -3.45
C GLN A 134 -10.61 -7.72 -2.90
N VAL A 135 -10.22 -8.87 -2.30
CA VAL A 135 -8.83 -9.08 -1.82
C VAL A 135 -7.83 -8.81 -2.93
N GLY A 136 -8.09 -9.31 -4.15
CA GLY A 136 -7.16 -9.13 -5.24
C GLY A 136 -7.12 -7.71 -5.79
N GLN A 137 -8.26 -7.04 -5.89
CA GLN A 137 -8.32 -5.63 -6.29
C GLN A 137 -7.59 -4.75 -5.29
N ASP A 138 -7.89 -4.90 -3.99
CA ASP A 138 -7.24 -4.14 -2.93
C ASP A 138 -5.73 -4.44 -2.86
N PHE A 139 -5.33 -5.70 -3.09
CA PHE A 139 -3.92 -6.08 -3.19
C PHE A 139 -3.24 -5.44 -4.41
N GLY A 140 -3.90 -5.43 -5.55
CA GLY A 140 -3.43 -4.77 -6.76
C GLY A 140 -3.27 -3.26 -6.56
N ASP A 141 -4.24 -2.62 -5.93
CA ASP A 141 -4.20 -1.20 -5.61
C ASP A 141 -3.08 -0.88 -4.61
N LEU A 142 -2.92 -1.71 -3.56
CA LEU A 142 -1.80 -1.58 -2.63
C LEU A 142 -0.45 -1.70 -3.35
N ALA A 143 -0.29 -2.66 -4.26
CA ALA A 143 0.95 -2.88 -5.00
C ALA A 143 1.26 -1.76 -6.00
N LYS A 144 0.23 -1.14 -6.60
CA LYS A 144 0.36 0.00 -7.51
C LYS A 144 0.58 1.34 -6.79
N HIS A 145 0.11 1.46 -5.54
CA HIS A 145 0.19 2.69 -4.77
C HIS A 145 0.85 2.44 -3.42
N VAL A 146 2.07 1.87 -3.45
CA VAL A 146 2.85 1.65 -2.23
C VAL A 146 3.25 2.98 -1.64
N GLY A 147 2.63 3.36 -0.55
CA GLY A 147 3.04 4.48 0.28
C GLY A 147 4.15 4.05 1.24
N LEU A 148 5.19 4.85 1.37
CA LEU A 148 6.22 4.67 2.39
C LEU A 148 6.17 5.84 3.36
N ASP A 149 6.17 5.51 4.66
CA ASP A 149 6.42 6.46 5.72
C ASP A 149 7.91 6.52 5.98
N GLU A 150 8.46 7.71 5.86
CA GLU A 150 9.89 7.93 5.87
C GLU A 150 10.25 9.08 6.82
N THR A 151 11.50 9.08 7.26
CA THR A 151 12.10 10.24 7.92
C THR A 151 13.34 10.68 7.15
N PHE A 152 13.46 12.00 6.97
CA PHE A 152 14.61 12.63 6.34
C PHE A 152 15.25 13.57 7.37
N THR A 153 16.43 13.19 7.91
CA THR A 153 17.16 14.04 8.84
C THR A 153 18.29 14.72 8.09
N LEU A 154 18.15 16.02 7.85
CA LEU A 154 19.13 16.85 7.14
C LEU A 154 20.08 17.52 8.12
N THR A 155 21.37 17.32 7.89
CA THR A 155 22.46 17.95 8.64
C THR A 155 23.23 18.87 7.71
N GLN A 156 23.59 20.07 8.16
CA GLN A 156 24.37 21.05 7.40
C GLN A 156 25.72 20.44 6.96
N GLY A 157 26.02 20.58 5.69
CA GLY A 157 27.31 20.24 5.12
C GLY A 157 28.33 21.38 5.26
N SER A 158 29.49 21.21 4.67
CA SER A 158 30.60 22.18 4.76
C SER A 158 30.41 23.41 3.87
N ALA A 159 29.61 23.31 2.82
CA ALA A 159 29.31 24.40 1.90
C ALA A 159 27.89 24.93 2.09
N ALA A 160 27.67 26.21 1.79
CA ALA A 160 26.32 26.80 1.83
C ALA A 160 25.39 26.05 0.87
N GLY A 161 24.18 25.69 1.34
CA GLY A 161 23.20 24.92 0.58
C GLY A 161 23.55 23.45 0.38
N SER A 162 24.61 22.93 1.02
CA SER A 162 24.90 21.50 1.04
C SER A 162 24.47 20.87 2.36
N TYR A 163 23.93 19.67 2.27
CA TYR A 163 23.45 18.89 3.42
C TYR A 163 23.83 17.43 3.26
N THR A 164 23.86 16.73 4.37
CA THR A 164 23.90 15.26 4.42
C THR A 164 22.60 14.78 5.05
N ALA A 165 21.91 13.86 4.37
CA ALA A 165 20.69 13.28 4.88
C ALA A 165 20.91 11.87 5.44
N ALA A 166 20.24 11.56 6.55
CA ALA A 166 19.87 10.20 6.90
C ALA A 166 18.44 9.98 6.40
N HIS A 167 18.28 9.04 5.47
CA HIS A 167 16.98 8.64 4.93
C HIS A 167 16.55 7.33 5.55
N SER A 168 15.44 7.30 6.25
CA SER A 168 14.92 6.11 6.93
C SER A 168 13.50 5.82 6.49
N VAL A 169 13.21 4.57 6.08
CA VAL A 169 11.84 4.09 5.87
C VAL A 169 11.40 3.43 7.16
N VAL A 170 10.31 3.90 7.74
CA VAL A 170 9.82 3.52 9.08
C VAL A 170 8.46 2.82 9.05
N GLY A 171 7.78 2.82 7.91
CA GLY A 171 6.45 2.25 7.78
C GLY A 171 5.94 2.18 6.35
N LEU A 172 4.75 1.63 6.25
CA LEU A 172 3.93 1.57 5.04
C LEU A 172 2.70 2.45 5.26
N HIS A 173 2.51 3.42 4.38
CA HIS A 173 1.26 4.16 4.26
C HIS A 173 0.37 3.50 3.21
N TYR A 174 -0.91 3.29 3.52
CA TYR A 174 -1.84 2.73 2.55
C TYR A 174 -3.07 3.62 2.37
N GLN A 175 -3.61 3.60 1.16
CA GLN A 175 -4.91 4.16 0.83
C GLN A 175 -5.67 3.15 -0.01
N LEU A 176 -6.73 2.58 0.56
CA LEU A 176 -7.59 1.57 -0.07
C LEU A 176 -9.03 2.07 -0.04
N GLY A 177 -9.52 2.46 -1.21
CA GLY A 177 -10.82 3.13 -1.31
C GLY A 177 -10.87 4.41 -0.46
N ASN A 178 -11.76 4.42 0.55
CA ASN A 178 -11.93 5.54 1.48
C ASN A 178 -11.16 5.37 2.80
N GLN A 179 -10.42 4.28 2.96
CA GLN A 179 -9.62 4.02 4.16
C GLN A 179 -8.15 4.30 3.88
N ASN A 180 -7.50 4.91 4.85
CA ASN A 180 -6.06 5.13 4.86
C ASN A 180 -5.51 4.86 6.25
N GLY A 181 -4.22 4.61 6.33
CA GLY A 181 -3.54 4.38 7.61
C GLY A 181 -2.07 4.12 7.44
N ASP A 182 -1.38 4.14 8.58
CA ASP A 182 0.05 3.95 8.68
C ASP A 182 0.34 2.63 9.42
N LEU A 183 1.17 1.81 8.82
CA LEU A 183 1.61 0.53 9.38
C LEU A 183 3.10 0.65 9.73
N LEU A 184 3.39 1.17 10.93
CA LEU A 184 4.77 1.36 11.38
C LEU A 184 5.50 0.02 11.54
N PHE A 185 6.69 -0.10 11.02
CA PHE A 185 7.51 -1.33 11.04
C PHE A 185 7.73 -1.88 12.44
N ALA A 186 7.90 -1.00 13.43
CA ALA A 186 8.07 -1.38 14.84
C ALA A 186 6.91 -2.24 15.37
N ASN A 187 5.68 -2.03 14.89
CA ASN A 187 4.51 -2.81 15.32
C ASN A 187 4.52 -4.26 14.78
N TYR A 188 5.32 -4.52 13.74
CA TYR A 188 5.41 -5.81 13.04
C TYR A 188 6.77 -6.48 13.20
N GLN A 189 7.57 -6.04 14.18
CA GLN A 189 8.91 -6.56 14.46
C GLN A 189 9.86 -6.46 13.24
N LEU A 190 9.65 -5.44 12.42
CA LEU A 190 10.56 -5.08 11.34
C LEU A 190 11.48 -3.95 11.80
N SER A 191 12.72 -3.98 11.30
CA SER A 191 13.64 -2.88 11.48
C SER A 191 13.42 -1.82 10.40
N ASP A 192 13.65 -0.58 10.78
CA ASP A 192 13.69 0.52 9.82
C ASP A 192 14.78 0.27 8.78
N VAL A 193 14.53 0.71 7.55
CA VAL A 193 15.55 0.72 6.51
C VAL A 193 16.24 2.07 6.56
N VAL A 194 17.52 2.09 6.96
CA VAL A 194 18.26 3.34 7.15
C VAL A 194 19.41 3.44 6.15
N VAL A 195 19.42 4.53 5.39
CA VAL A 195 20.53 4.92 4.51
C VAL A 195 21.11 6.23 5.03
N GLY A 196 22.32 6.14 5.55
CA GLY A 196 23.04 7.31 6.03
C GLY A 196 23.81 8.02 4.91
N SER A 197 24.15 9.28 5.16
CA SER A 197 25.09 10.05 4.33
C SER A 197 24.69 10.27 2.86
N VAL A 198 23.39 10.44 2.61
CA VAL A 198 22.87 10.84 1.30
C VAL A 198 23.19 12.32 1.10
N ALA A 199 23.88 12.67 0.00
CA ALA A 199 24.16 14.06 -0.30
C ALA A 199 22.88 14.78 -0.78
N VAL A 200 22.63 15.96 -0.22
CA VAL A 200 21.51 16.82 -0.61
C VAL A 200 22.02 18.23 -0.84
N THR A 201 21.53 18.88 -1.88
CA THR A 201 21.82 20.29 -2.13
C THR A 201 20.53 21.08 -2.23
N MET A 202 20.57 22.32 -1.77
CA MET A 202 19.48 23.28 -1.91
C MET A 202 20.03 24.58 -2.52
N ASP A 203 19.40 25.04 -3.59
CA ASP A 203 19.77 26.32 -4.19
C ASP A 203 19.10 27.51 -3.48
N ALA A 204 19.43 28.71 -3.92
CA ALA A 204 18.88 29.94 -3.33
C ALA A 204 17.36 30.11 -3.53
N THR A 205 16.76 29.36 -4.46
CA THR A 205 15.32 29.38 -4.73
C THR A 205 14.54 28.36 -3.92
N GLY A 206 15.24 27.53 -3.13
CA GLY A 206 14.65 26.44 -2.35
C GLY A 206 14.47 25.14 -3.14
N GLN A 207 15.09 25.01 -4.31
CA GLN A 207 15.08 23.74 -5.04
C GLN A 207 16.03 22.75 -4.37
N LEU A 208 15.48 21.67 -3.82
CA LEU A 208 16.21 20.54 -3.25
C LEU A 208 16.56 19.52 -4.35
N THR A 209 17.78 19.03 -4.30
CA THR A 209 18.25 17.90 -5.11
C THR A 209 18.84 16.85 -4.18
N ILE A 210 18.30 15.64 -4.23
CA ILE A 210 18.71 14.49 -3.41
C ILE A 210 19.52 13.56 -4.32
N ALA A 211 20.77 13.28 -3.94
CA ALA A 211 21.66 12.42 -4.71
C ALA A 211 21.15 10.97 -4.78
N ALA A 212 21.61 10.25 -5.78
CA ALA A 212 21.29 8.85 -5.96
C ALA A 212 21.76 8.03 -4.75
N HIS A 213 20.88 7.16 -4.27
CA HIS A 213 21.15 6.23 -3.18
C HIS A 213 20.24 5.00 -3.30
N ASP A 214 20.63 3.91 -2.64
CA ASP A 214 19.89 2.65 -2.66
C ASP A 214 19.09 2.46 -1.38
N LEU A 215 17.80 2.13 -1.53
CA LEU A 215 16.93 1.68 -0.45
C LEU A 215 16.68 0.17 -0.62
N PRO A 216 17.27 -0.69 0.22
CA PRO A 216 17.01 -2.12 0.21
C PRO A 216 15.68 -2.40 0.95
N ILE A 217 14.63 -2.76 0.23
CA ILE A 217 13.30 -2.98 0.81
C ILE A 217 12.91 -4.45 0.71
N SER A 218 12.42 -5.01 1.81
CA SER A 218 11.78 -6.33 1.86
C SER A 218 10.33 -6.20 1.35
N TYR A 219 10.17 -6.19 0.04
CA TYR A 219 8.88 -5.89 -0.59
C TYR A 219 7.81 -6.95 -0.27
N GLY A 220 8.17 -8.24 -0.23
CA GLY A 220 7.26 -9.30 0.16
C GLY A 220 6.72 -9.10 1.58
N ARG A 221 7.56 -8.65 2.53
CA ARG A 221 7.10 -8.33 3.90
C ARG A 221 6.15 -7.15 3.91
N LEU A 222 6.40 -6.10 3.11
CA LEU A 222 5.46 -4.98 2.99
C LEU A 222 4.11 -5.43 2.47
N LEU A 223 4.08 -6.23 1.41
CA LEU A 223 2.84 -6.79 0.86
C LEU A 223 2.11 -7.67 1.88
N LYS A 224 2.85 -8.49 2.64
CA LYS A 224 2.27 -9.32 3.70
C LYS A 224 1.62 -8.49 4.79
N ILE A 225 2.30 -7.44 5.27
CA ILE A 225 1.76 -6.55 6.30
C ILE A 225 0.54 -5.81 5.77
N GLY A 226 0.59 -5.29 4.55
CA GLY A 226 -0.54 -4.64 3.90
C GLY A 226 -1.75 -5.57 3.76
N LEU A 227 -1.52 -6.84 3.38
CA LEU A 227 -2.57 -7.85 3.31
C LEU A 227 -3.17 -8.13 4.69
N ASP A 228 -2.33 -8.44 5.69
CA ASP A 228 -2.79 -8.91 7.00
C ASP A 228 -3.34 -7.77 7.89
N ALA A 229 -2.80 -6.56 7.78
CA ALA A 229 -3.12 -5.47 8.70
C ALA A 229 -3.98 -4.36 8.07
N ALA A 230 -4.10 -4.32 6.74
CA ALA A 230 -4.99 -3.38 6.05
C ALA A 230 -6.12 -4.11 5.34
N ILE A 231 -5.84 -4.95 4.33
CA ILE A 231 -6.85 -5.52 3.44
C ILE A 231 -7.80 -6.47 4.18
N ILE A 232 -7.26 -7.48 4.86
CA ILE A 232 -8.09 -8.48 5.56
C ILE A 232 -9.01 -7.85 6.60
N PRO A 233 -8.53 -6.97 7.52
CA PRO A 233 -9.41 -6.32 8.49
C PRO A 233 -10.45 -5.37 7.90
N MET A 234 -10.22 -4.82 6.70
CA MET A 234 -11.23 -4.04 5.98
C MET A 234 -12.41 -4.89 5.52
N ILE A 235 -12.14 -6.13 5.14
CA ILE A 235 -13.15 -7.06 4.66
C ILE A 235 -13.88 -7.70 5.85
N ASP A 236 -13.13 -8.24 6.80
CA ASP A 236 -13.64 -8.78 8.07
C ASP A 236 -12.66 -8.46 9.20
N SER A 237 -13.02 -7.50 10.06
CA SER A 237 -12.18 -7.03 11.18
C SER A 237 -11.90 -8.11 12.24
N SER A 238 -12.61 -9.23 12.20
CA SER A 238 -12.40 -10.37 13.09
C SER A 238 -11.53 -11.49 12.50
N ALA A 239 -11.17 -11.38 11.22
CA ALA A 239 -10.28 -12.33 10.55
C ALA A 239 -8.83 -12.08 10.91
N HIS A 240 -8.09 -13.16 11.22
CA HIS A 240 -6.69 -13.12 11.66
C HIS A 240 -5.69 -13.56 10.59
N GLY A 241 -6.11 -13.53 9.32
CA GLY A 241 -5.28 -13.90 8.17
C GLY A 241 -6.15 -14.43 7.04
N LEU A 242 -5.53 -14.66 5.88
CA LEU A 242 -6.25 -15.02 4.65
C LEU A 242 -7.01 -16.36 4.79
N GLY A 243 -6.42 -17.35 5.46
CA GLY A 243 -7.08 -18.64 5.69
C GLY A 243 -8.33 -18.48 6.58
N ASP A 244 -8.22 -17.74 7.69
CA ASP A 244 -9.37 -17.47 8.57
C ASP A 244 -10.46 -16.68 7.82
N LEU A 245 -10.09 -15.69 7.00
CA LEU A 245 -11.03 -14.98 6.14
C LEU A 245 -11.77 -15.94 5.20
N PHE A 246 -11.05 -16.83 4.53
CA PHE A 246 -11.66 -17.80 3.62
C PHE A 246 -12.64 -18.74 4.32
N HIS A 247 -12.30 -19.23 5.51
CA HIS A 247 -13.19 -20.07 6.31
C HIS A 247 -14.44 -19.35 6.82
N ARG A 248 -14.39 -18.04 6.96
CA ARG A 248 -15.55 -17.22 7.37
C ARG A 248 -16.53 -16.97 6.25
N VAL A 249 -16.02 -16.81 5.04
CA VAL A 249 -16.83 -16.48 3.86
C VAL A 249 -17.27 -17.70 3.06
N LEU A 250 -16.69 -18.88 3.31
CA LEU A 250 -17.06 -20.14 2.65
C LEU A 250 -17.46 -21.21 3.66
N ASP A 251 -18.74 -21.58 3.65
CA ASP A 251 -19.24 -22.72 4.43
C ASP A 251 -18.88 -24.06 3.74
N CYS A 252 -17.72 -24.62 4.08
CA CYS A 252 -17.25 -25.89 3.53
C CYS A 252 -18.22 -27.03 3.77
N LYS A 253 -19.00 -27.03 4.86
CA LYS A 253 -20.02 -28.04 5.13
C LYS A 253 -21.16 -27.97 4.13
N ALA A 254 -21.67 -26.76 3.85
CA ALA A 254 -22.72 -26.56 2.87
C ALA A 254 -22.23 -26.92 1.45
N VAL A 255 -21.00 -26.54 1.09
CA VAL A 255 -20.37 -26.89 -0.19
C VAL A 255 -20.23 -28.40 -0.33
N ALA A 256 -19.66 -29.07 0.68
CA ALA A 256 -19.45 -30.52 0.68
C ALA A 256 -20.77 -31.29 0.55
N GLN A 257 -21.82 -30.86 1.27
CA GLN A 257 -23.14 -31.48 1.14
C GLN A 257 -23.70 -31.39 -0.28
N LYS A 258 -23.59 -30.23 -0.92
CA LYS A 258 -24.07 -30.01 -2.29
C LYS A 258 -23.28 -30.82 -3.32
N ILE A 259 -21.95 -30.90 -3.15
CA ILE A 259 -21.11 -31.75 -3.99
C ILE A 259 -21.51 -33.24 -3.81
N ALA A 260 -21.68 -33.69 -2.57
CA ALA A 260 -22.08 -35.06 -2.25
C ALA A 260 -23.45 -35.41 -2.87
N ASP A 261 -24.42 -34.48 -2.81
CA ASP A 261 -25.75 -34.65 -3.42
C ASP A 261 -25.64 -34.70 -4.95
N ALA A 262 -24.80 -33.84 -5.56
CA ALA A 262 -24.59 -33.79 -7.01
C ALA A 262 -23.97 -35.09 -7.58
N ILE A 263 -23.03 -35.69 -6.82
CA ILE A 263 -22.40 -36.97 -7.21
C ILE A 263 -23.18 -38.19 -6.69
N HIS A 264 -24.36 -37.96 -6.06
CA HIS A 264 -25.20 -39.02 -5.47
C HIS A 264 -24.47 -39.91 -4.47
N PHE A 265 -23.53 -39.35 -3.68
CA PHE A 265 -22.72 -40.09 -2.72
C PHE A 265 -22.66 -39.36 -1.37
N SER A 266 -23.77 -39.39 -0.65
CA SER A 266 -23.96 -38.63 0.60
C SER A 266 -22.97 -39.00 1.71
N SER A 267 -22.44 -40.21 1.74
CA SER A 267 -21.42 -40.64 2.71
C SER A 267 -20.06 -39.95 2.48
N ALA A 268 -19.83 -39.28 1.34
CA ALA A 268 -18.62 -38.52 1.06
C ALA A 268 -18.61 -37.12 1.70
N ALA A 269 -19.75 -36.61 2.19
CA ALA A 269 -19.88 -35.22 2.66
C ALA A 269 -18.80 -34.84 3.69
N GLY A 270 -18.54 -35.68 4.71
CA GLY A 270 -17.49 -35.38 5.68
C GLY A 270 -16.06 -35.36 5.13
N THR A 271 -15.77 -36.22 4.14
CA THR A 271 -14.46 -36.22 3.46
C THR A 271 -14.32 -34.97 2.59
N LEU A 272 -15.37 -34.59 1.87
CA LEU A 272 -15.42 -33.37 1.04
C LEU A 272 -15.32 -32.09 1.90
N GLU A 273 -15.96 -32.06 3.07
CA GLU A 273 -15.85 -30.94 4.02
C GLU A 273 -14.40 -30.77 4.48
N SER A 274 -13.74 -31.86 4.88
CA SER A 274 -12.33 -31.85 5.29
C SER A 274 -11.43 -31.42 4.14
N ALA A 275 -11.67 -31.88 2.91
CA ALA A 275 -10.90 -31.52 1.72
C ALA A 275 -11.12 -30.03 1.35
N CYS A 276 -12.33 -29.52 1.45
CA CYS A 276 -12.62 -28.10 1.25
C CYS A 276 -11.86 -27.23 2.24
N SER A 277 -11.89 -27.55 3.55
CA SER A 277 -11.14 -26.81 4.56
C SER A 277 -9.64 -26.86 4.29
N ALA A 278 -9.09 -28.02 3.96
CA ALA A 278 -7.68 -28.16 3.61
C ALA A 278 -7.30 -27.37 2.35
N ALA A 279 -8.21 -27.30 1.37
CA ALA A 279 -8.01 -26.52 0.14
C ALA A 279 -7.91 -25.02 0.42
N LEU A 280 -8.76 -24.48 1.32
CA LEU A 280 -8.71 -23.07 1.72
C LEU A 280 -7.38 -22.75 2.45
N ASP A 281 -6.95 -23.62 3.35
CA ASP A 281 -5.67 -23.48 4.06
C ASP A 281 -4.48 -23.56 3.10
N ALA A 282 -4.53 -24.51 2.14
CA ALA A 282 -3.50 -24.63 1.11
C ALA A 282 -3.43 -23.40 0.21
N ALA A 283 -4.58 -22.86 -0.18
CA ALA A 283 -4.69 -21.64 -0.98
C ALA A 283 -4.08 -20.42 -0.25
N ALA A 284 -4.46 -20.22 0.99
CA ALA A 284 -3.88 -19.14 1.81
C ALA A 284 -2.36 -19.31 1.98
N THR A 285 -1.91 -20.55 2.25
CA THR A 285 -0.49 -20.88 2.37
C THR A 285 0.27 -20.61 1.07
N LEU A 286 -0.34 -20.92 -0.08
CA LEU A 286 0.26 -20.66 -1.39
C LEU A 286 0.48 -19.15 -1.60
N VAL A 287 -0.53 -18.33 -1.33
CA VAL A 287 -0.42 -16.86 -1.45
C VAL A 287 0.72 -16.34 -0.56
N TYR A 288 0.76 -16.71 0.72
CA TYR A 288 1.84 -16.28 1.63
C TYR A 288 3.21 -16.80 1.20
N THR A 289 3.29 -18.02 0.66
CA THR A 289 4.55 -18.59 0.15
C THR A 289 5.04 -17.82 -1.08
N GLN A 290 4.15 -17.45 -1.98
CA GLN A 290 4.48 -16.64 -3.15
C GLN A 290 4.93 -15.23 -2.74
N ILE A 291 4.23 -14.59 -1.81
CA ILE A 291 4.62 -13.30 -1.27
C ILE A 291 6.01 -13.39 -0.59
N ALA A 292 6.26 -14.42 0.21
CA ALA A 292 7.56 -14.63 0.86
C ALA A 292 8.70 -14.90 -0.14
N ALA A 293 8.39 -15.55 -1.28
CA ALA A 293 9.38 -15.80 -2.34
C ALA A 293 9.89 -14.51 -2.99
N ILE A 294 9.13 -13.41 -2.92
CA ILE A 294 9.58 -12.10 -3.39
C ILE A 294 10.83 -11.65 -2.62
N ASP A 295 10.89 -11.91 -1.30
CA ASP A 295 12.02 -11.53 -0.46
C ASP A 295 13.24 -12.48 -0.58
N SER A 296 13.17 -13.52 -1.40
CA SER A 296 14.32 -14.38 -1.70
C SER A 296 15.47 -13.61 -2.35
N THR A 297 15.15 -12.48 -2.96
CA THR A 297 16.11 -11.51 -3.52
C THR A 297 15.69 -10.13 -3.08
N ALA A 298 16.62 -9.34 -2.51
CA ALA A 298 16.34 -7.98 -2.09
C ALA A 298 15.93 -7.11 -3.28
N LEU A 299 14.79 -6.45 -3.17
CA LEU A 299 14.40 -5.37 -4.07
C LEU A 299 15.21 -4.13 -3.71
N ARG A 300 15.88 -3.55 -4.69
CA ARG A 300 16.62 -2.30 -4.54
C ARG A 300 15.92 -1.18 -5.29
N PHE A 301 15.66 -0.13 -4.59
CA PHE A 301 15.31 1.15 -5.17
C PHE A 301 16.60 1.96 -5.26
N SER A 302 17.11 2.16 -6.47
CA SER A 302 18.18 3.12 -6.71
C SER A 302 17.52 4.42 -7.11
N ILE A 303 17.32 5.31 -6.15
CA ILE A 303 16.53 6.54 -6.32
C ILE A 303 17.36 7.78 -6.15
N ASN A 304 16.95 8.81 -6.86
CA ASN A 304 17.36 10.20 -6.67
C ASN A 304 16.12 11.09 -6.69
N GLY A 305 16.18 12.21 -5.99
CA GLY A 305 14.99 13.03 -5.81
C GLY A 305 15.21 14.51 -6.12
N SER A 306 14.10 15.18 -6.46
CA SER A 306 14.07 16.63 -6.49
C SER A 306 12.74 17.12 -5.87
N ALA A 307 12.81 18.24 -5.13
CA ALA A 307 11.64 18.78 -4.44
C ALA A 307 11.81 20.27 -4.21
N ARG A 308 10.73 20.92 -3.82
CA ARG A 308 10.73 22.31 -3.40
C ARG A 308 10.68 22.40 -1.87
N ALA A 309 11.68 23.04 -1.29
CA ALA A 309 11.70 23.42 0.11
C ALA A 309 10.91 24.72 0.32
N VAL A 310 10.05 24.76 1.33
CA VAL A 310 9.17 25.88 1.62
C VAL A 310 9.31 26.30 3.08
N ASP A 311 9.60 27.58 3.26
CA ASP A 311 9.55 28.30 4.53
C ASP A 311 8.19 29.00 4.59
N ARG A 312 7.30 28.54 5.47
CA ARG A 312 5.92 29.06 5.56
C ARG A 312 5.79 30.30 6.44
N ASN A 313 6.66 30.39 7.43
CA ASN A 313 6.59 31.44 8.47
C ASN A 313 7.60 32.57 8.26
N ASN A 314 8.45 32.47 7.19
CA ASN A 314 9.52 33.40 6.82
C ASN A 314 10.60 33.56 7.88
N ASP A 315 10.87 32.51 8.67
CA ASP A 315 11.97 32.50 9.66
C ASP A 315 13.30 31.99 9.08
N ARG A 316 13.33 31.68 7.79
CA ARG A 316 14.43 31.11 7.02
C ARG A 316 14.73 29.66 7.31
N GLN A 317 13.93 28.99 8.11
CA GLN A 317 13.94 27.54 8.26
C GLN A 317 12.91 26.90 7.33
N ILE A 318 13.26 25.77 6.75
CA ILE A 318 12.32 25.05 5.87
C ILE A 318 11.35 24.28 6.74
N ASP A 319 10.04 24.53 6.56
CA ASP A 319 8.96 23.82 7.24
C ASP A 319 8.47 22.62 6.47
N GLN A 320 8.53 22.70 5.13
CA GLN A 320 7.96 21.67 4.26
C GLN A 320 8.83 21.39 3.05
N ILE A 321 8.73 20.14 2.61
CA ILE A 321 9.23 19.64 1.33
C ILE A 321 7.99 19.33 0.47
N GLN A 322 7.83 20.02 -0.64
CA GLN A 322 6.67 19.93 -1.50
C GLN A 322 7.04 19.50 -2.93
N THR A 323 6.05 19.00 -3.67
CA THR A 323 6.19 18.60 -5.09
C THR A 323 7.42 17.75 -5.36
N GLY A 324 7.74 16.89 -4.39
CA GLY A 324 8.86 15.97 -4.50
C GLY A 324 8.59 14.90 -5.58
N THR A 325 9.63 14.58 -6.33
CA THR A 325 9.63 13.51 -7.32
C THR A 325 10.84 12.61 -7.12
N TRP A 326 10.61 11.31 -7.11
CA TRP A 326 11.66 10.31 -7.18
C TRP A 326 11.83 9.83 -8.61
N ALA A 327 13.07 9.66 -9.03
CA ALA A 327 13.45 9.03 -10.29
C ALA A 327 14.52 7.98 -10.01
N GLY A 328 14.71 7.03 -10.93
CA GLY A 328 15.73 6.00 -10.74
C GLY A 328 15.36 4.67 -11.34
N THR A 329 15.78 3.60 -10.68
CA THR A 329 15.52 2.23 -11.12
C THR A 329 15.10 1.34 -9.94
N LEU A 330 14.27 0.35 -10.28
CA LEU A 330 13.99 -0.82 -9.46
C LEU A 330 14.87 -1.96 -9.95
N ALA A 331 15.54 -2.67 -9.06
CA ALA A 331 16.29 -3.86 -9.42
C ALA A 331 15.87 -5.04 -8.53
N TYR A 332 15.48 -6.13 -9.17
CA TYR A 332 15.28 -7.42 -8.52
C TYR A 332 16.35 -8.39 -9.02
N GLY A 333 17.32 -8.69 -8.16
CA GLY A 333 18.54 -9.38 -8.59
C GLY A 333 19.39 -8.50 -9.52
N ALA A 334 19.75 -9.03 -10.69
CA ALA A 334 20.63 -8.34 -11.66
C ALA A 334 19.87 -7.53 -12.72
N THR A 335 18.54 -7.54 -12.72
CA THR A 335 17.74 -6.91 -13.77
C THR A 335 17.14 -5.59 -13.27
N PRO A 336 17.68 -4.42 -13.65
CA PRO A 336 17.07 -3.14 -13.34
C PRO A 336 15.96 -2.79 -14.35
N THR A 337 14.89 -2.17 -13.85
CA THR A 337 13.84 -1.54 -14.66
C THR A 337 13.71 -0.08 -14.26
N PRO A 338 13.33 0.82 -15.16
CA PRO A 338 13.05 2.21 -14.79
C PRO A 338 11.95 2.28 -13.73
N LEU A 339 12.18 3.09 -12.69
CA LEU A 339 11.15 3.45 -11.74
C LEU A 339 10.11 4.30 -12.46
N LEU A 340 8.83 3.97 -12.29
CA LEU A 340 7.76 4.86 -12.71
C LEU A 340 7.80 6.15 -11.88
N PRO A 341 7.28 7.28 -12.41
CA PRO A 341 7.27 8.53 -11.66
C PRO A 341 6.63 8.34 -10.29
N ALA A 342 7.41 8.57 -9.26
CA ALA A 342 6.99 8.50 -7.87
C ALA A 342 7.04 9.90 -7.24
N THR A 343 6.19 10.14 -6.27
CA THR A 343 6.06 11.45 -5.62
C THR A 343 6.37 11.37 -4.15
N PHE A 344 6.78 12.48 -3.57
CA PHE A 344 6.90 12.60 -2.13
C PHE A 344 6.60 14.02 -1.65
N SER A 345 6.23 14.11 -0.37
CA SER A 345 6.12 15.36 0.36
C SER A 345 6.58 15.14 1.81
N GLY A 346 6.97 16.21 2.48
CA GLY A 346 7.44 16.11 3.85
C GLY A 346 7.11 17.33 4.68
N GLU A 347 6.97 17.11 5.97
CA GLU A 347 6.76 18.14 6.97
C GLU A 347 7.81 18.04 8.07
N ARG A 348 8.30 19.18 8.51
CA ARG A 348 9.27 19.27 9.61
C ARG A 348 8.60 18.81 10.92
N GLN A 349 9.34 17.99 11.69
CA GLN A 349 8.91 17.56 13.03
C GLN A 349 9.12 18.64 14.08
#